data_ccb598ef94571debd6d47da2765f695f
#
_entry.id   ccb598ef94571debd6d47da2765f695f
#
_cell.length_a   1.000
_cell.length_b   1.000
_cell.length_c   1.000
_cell.angle_alpha   90.00
_cell.angle_beta   90.00
_cell.angle_gamma   90.00
#
_symmetry.space_group_name_H-M   'P 1'
#
loop_
_entity.id
_entity.type
_entity.pdbx_description
1 polymer ?
#
loop_
_entity_poly.entity_id
_entity_poly.type
_entity_poly.pdbx_seq_one_letter_code
_entity_poly.pdbx_strand_id
1 'polypeptide(L)'
;MTTIEKATQFMEGLAADNSHGYDQANRWGPDYDCSSAVISAWQNAGVPVKSYGASYTGNMYPVFKQCGFTDVTSTVNLATGAGLQRGDVLLNHTSHTAMFVGNGTIAHASINEHGGTTGGQSGDQTGREICLRSYYNYPWNVVLRYAKGAAEKPEEDTKPSAPDVPQVQTCMVSAKMPVLQYGDKGIYVKILQQLLISKGFSCGWWGADGDFGKQTQIALHEYQKSKGLEADSVAGSQTLSAIFSI
;
A
#
# COMPACT_ATOMS: atom_id res chain seq x y z
N MET A 1 -21.67 1.88 4.57
CA MET A 1 -20.52 2.82 4.62
C MET A 1 -19.53 2.39 3.56
N THR A 2 -19.16 3.27 2.64
CA THR A 2 -18.24 2.95 1.55
C THR A 2 -16.81 2.73 2.08
N THR A 3 -15.97 2.06 1.29
CA THR A 3 -14.54 1.86 1.61
C THR A 3 -13.82 3.20 1.82
N ILE A 4 -14.08 4.18 0.96
CA ILE A 4 -13.51 5.54 1.07
C ILE A 4 -13.91 6.18 2.39
N GLU A 5 -15.18 6.07 2.76
CA GLU A 5 -15.71 6.66 4.00
C GLU A 5 -15.07 6.00 5.24
N LYS A 6 -14.89 4.70 5.24
CA LYS A 6 -14.19 4.00 6.33
C LYS A 6 -12.74 4.48 6.48
N ALA A 7 -12.02 4.63 5.37
CA ALA A 7 -10.64 5.09 5.41
C ALA A 7 -10.52 6.54 5.89
N THR A 8 -11.39 7.43 5.40
CA THR A 8 -11.38 8.84 5.83
C THR A 8 -11.80 9.01 7.27
N GLN A 9 -12.83 8.29 7.74
CA GLN A 9 -13.24 8.32 9.15
C GLN A 9 -12.18 7.79 10.10
N PHE A 10 -11.39 6.80 9.66
CA PHE A 10 -10.24 6.35 10.46
C PHE A 10 -9.23 7.49 10.66
N MET A 11 -8.87 8.22 9.60
CA MET A 11 -7.96 9.36 9.69
C MET A 11 -8.55 10.52 10.51
N GLU A 12 -9.82 10.80 10.34
CA GLU A 12 -10.54 11.81 11.13
C GLU A 12 -10.61 11.41 12.60
N GLY A 13 -10.80 10.13 12.90
CA GLY A 13 -10.79 9.58 14.25
C GLY A 13 -9.42 9.73 14.93
N LEU A 14 -8.33 9.38 14.23
CA LEU A 14 -6.98 9.61 14.75
C LEU A 14 -6.72 11.09 15.08
N ALA A 15 -7.17 11.99 14.19
CA ALA A 15 -7.00 13.44 14.38
C ALA A 15 -7.89 14.03 15.50
N ALA A 16 -8.91 13.33 15.94
CA ALA A 16 -9.83 13.75 17.00
C ALA A 16 -9.49 13.14 18.36
N ASP A 17 -8.60 12.17 18.42
CA ASP A 17 -8.26 11.39 19.62
C ASP A 17 -6.79 11.59 20.00
N ASN A 18 -6.54 12.42 21.01
CA ASN A 18 -5.19 12.72 21.49
C ASN A 18 -4.48 11.52 22.15
N SER A 19 -5.09 10.35 22.22
CA SER A 19 -4.40 9.12 22.62
C SER A 19 -3.47 8.58 21.52
N HIS A 20 -3.49 9.19 20.34
CA HIS A 20 -2.66 8.88 19.18
C HIS A 20 -1.73 10.05 18.88
N GLY A 21 -0.43 9.82 18.91
CA GLY A 21 0.60 10.82 18.60
C GLY A 21 1.46 10.47 17.40
N TYR A 22 2.49 11.27 17.16
CA TYR A 22 3.43 11.09 16.06
C TYR A 22 4.71 10.39 16.51
N ASP A 23 4.98 9.19 16.00
CA ASP A 23 6.25 8.51 16.17
C ASP A 23 6.63 7.68 14.93
N GLN A 24 7.86 7.80 14.45
CA GLN A 24 8.38 6.96 13.37
C GLN A 24 8.93 5.61 13.87
N ALA A 25 9.27 5.47 15.13
CA ALA A 25 9.78 4.23 15.69
C ALA A 25 8.64 3.27 16.06
N ASN A 26 7.58 3.76 16.74
CA ASN A 26 6.43 2.99 17.18
C ASN A 26 5.14 3.41 16.44
N ARG A 27 5.13 3.22 15.14
CA ARG A 27 4.22 3.87 14.20
C ARG A 27 3.05 3.03 13.69
N TRP A 28 2.75 1.90 14.29
CA TRP A 28 1.66 1.02 13.84
C TRP A 28 0.54 0.89 14.86
N GLY A 29 0.35 1.91 15.68
CA GLY A 29 -0.59 2.04 16.79
C GLY A 29 0.07 1.76 18.14
N PRO A 30 -0.27 2.53 19.18
CA PRO A 30 -1.27 3.62 19.15
C PRO A 30 -0.81 4.87 18.39
N ASP A 31 0.51 5.12 18.27
CA ASP A 31 1.07 6.26 17.58
C ASP A 31 1.36 5.94 16.10
N TYR A 32 1.43 6.97 15.28
CA TYR A 32 1.59 6.83 13.84
C TYR A 32 2.54 7.88 13.26
N ASP A 33 3.21 7.55 12.17
CA ASP A 33 3.81 8.55 11.27
C ASP A 33 2.86 8.83 10.09
N CYS A 34 3.25 9.75 9.20
CA CYS A 34 2.43 10.14 8.07
C CYS A 34 2.03 8.95 7.18
N SER A 35 2.95 8.04 6.91
CA SER A 35 2.72 6.90 6.03
C SER A 35 1.93 5.79 6.72
N SER A 36 2.26 5.46 7.95
CA SER A 36 1.58 4.40 8.69
C SER A 36 0.12 4.74 9.02
N ALA A 37 -0.19 6.02 9.28
CA ALA A 37 -1.57 6.47 9.47
C ALA A 37 -2.41 6.23 8.21
N VAL A 38 -1.95 6.70 7.04
CA VAL A 38 -2.67 6.53 5.77
C VAL A 38 -2.76 5.06 5.35
N ILE A 39 -1.67 4.29 5.52
CA ILE A 39 -1.65 2.85 5.22
C ILE A 39 -2.63 2.10 6.13
N SER A 40 -2.66 2.40 7.44
CA SER A 40 -3.57 1.77 8.39
C SER A 40 -5.02 2.12 8.09
N ALA A 41 -5.31 3.36 7.69
CA ALA A 41 -6.65 3.80 7.31
C ALA A 41 -7.22 2.96 6.15
N TRP A 42 -6.45 2.76 5.10
CA TRP A 42 -6.87 1.95 3.97
C TRP A 42 -6.92 0.46 4.29
N GLN A 43 -5.96 -0.04 5.06
CA GLN A 43 -5.99 -1.44 5.53
C GLN A 43 -7.25 -1.73 6.34
N ASN A 44 -7.61 -0.85 7.29
CA ASN A 44 -8.84 -0.99 8.09
C ASN A 44 -10.12 -0.82 7.27
N ALA A 45 -10.07 -0.07 6.18
CA ALA A 45 -11.18 0.07 5.24
C ALA A 45 -11.38 -1.17 4.34
N GLY A 46 -10.54 -2.20 4.47
CA GLY A 46 -10.59 -3.43 3.69
C GLY A 46 -9.76 -3.39 2.41
N VAL A 47 -8.92 -2.38 2.21
CA VAL A 47 -7.97 -2.33 1.09
C VAL A 47 -6.59 -2.80 1.59
N PRO A 48 -6.09 -3.96 1.16
CA PRO A 48 -4.98 -4.65 1.83
C PRO A 48 -3.60 -4.05 1.51
N VAL A 49 -3.48 -2.70 1.55
CA VAL A 49 -2.24 -2.00 1.18
C VAL A 49 -1.05 -2.38 2.09
N LYS A 50 -1.29 -2.53 3.40
CA LYS A 50 -0.25 -2.98 4.34
C LYS A 50 0.15 -4.43 4.06
N SER A 51 -0.83 -5.30 3.84
CA SER A 51 -0.60 -6.71 3.52
C SER A 51 0.14 -6.92 2.20
N TYR A 52 0.03 -5.96 1.28
CA TYR A 52 0.77 -5.93 0.01
C TYR A 52 2.13 -5.21 0.13
N GLY A 53 2.54 -4.88 1.35
CA GLY A 53 3.89 -4.39 1.66
C GLY A 53 4.05 -2.88 1.69
N ALA A 54 2.97 -2.08 1.65
CA ALA A 54 3.10 -0.65 1.90
C ALA A 54 3.62 -0.43 3.33
N SER A 55 4.69 0.34 3.47
CA SER A 55 5.33 0.56 4.77
C SER A 55 5.87 1.97 4.99
N TYR A 56 6.12 2.75 3.94
CA TYR A 56 6.60 4.12 4.02
C TYR A 56 6.29 4.87 2.72
N THR A 57 6.42 6.19 2.71
CA THR A 57 6.05 7.04 1.55
C THR A 57 6.66 6.57 0.23
N GLY A 58 7.89 6.08 0.27
CA GLY A 58 8.60 5.66 -0.94
C GLY A 58 8.03 4.43 -1.61
N ASN A 59 7.35 3.53 -0.92
CA ASN A 59 6.76 2.35 -1.53
C ASN A 59 5.22 2.39 -1.62
N MET A 60 4.58 3.46 -1.15
CA MET A 60 3.13 3.60 -1.23
C MET A 60 2.62 3.59 -2.67
N TYR A 61 3.27 4.31 -3.58
CA TYR A 61 2.77 4.46 -4.95
C TYR A 61 2.51 3.12 -5.66
N PRO A 62 3.51 2.24 -5.84
CA PRO A 62 3.28 0.97 -6.55
C PRO A 62 2.29 0.06 -5.82
N VAL A 63 2.32 0.03 -4.49
CA VAL A 63 1.44 -0.84 -3.72
C VAL A 63 -0.01 -0.37 -3.77
N PHE A 64 -0.25 0.93 -3.63
CA PHE A 64 -1.59 1.49 -3.74
C PHE A 64 -2.17 1.28 -5.16
N LYS A 65 -1.37 1.47 -6.20
CA LYS A 65 -1.76 1.14 -7.58
C LYS A 65 -2.20 -0.32 -7.73
N GLN A 66 -1.46 -1.25 -7.13
CA GLN A 66 -1.79 -2.67 -7.13
C GLN A 66 -3.10 -2.96 -6.38
N CYS A 67 -3.41 -2.18 -5.35
CA CYS A 67 -4.62 -2.31 -4.54
C CYS A 67 -5.84 -1.58 -5.12
N GLY A 68 -5.78 -1.06 -6.34
CA GLY A 68 -6.92 -0.47 -7.04
C GLY A 68 -6.98 1.05 -7.01
N PHE A 69 -5.88 1.72 -6.69
CA PHE A 69 -5.78 3.17 -6.83
C PHE A 69 -5.36 3.56 -8.25
N THR A 70 -5.85 4.71 -8.68
CA THR A 70 -5.45 5.36 -9.94
C THR A 70 -4.68 6.63 -9.61
N ASP A 71 -3.61 6.88 -10.37
CA ASP A 71 -2.93 8.16 -10.34
C ASP A 71 -3.80 9.21 -11.06
N VAL A 72 -4.24 10.20 -10.32
CA VAL A 72 -5.10 11.29 -10.81
C VAL A 72 -4.40 12.64 -10.75
N THR A 73 -3.09 12.66 -10.60
CA THR A 73 -2.31 13.89 -10.43
C THR A 73 -2.57 14.92 -11.53
N SER A 74 -2.70 14.47 -12.78
CA SER A 74 -2.96 15.36 -13.92
C SER A 74 -4.35 16.00 -13.92
N THR A 75 -5.28 15.51 -13.09
CA THR A 75 -6.65 16.04 -12.97
C THR A 75 -6.83 16.96 -11.76
N VAL A 76 -5.76 17.16 -10.98
CA VAL A 76 -5.77 17.95 -9.74
C VAL A 76 -4.85 19.15 -9.88
N ASN A 77 -5.28 20.30 -9.45
CA ASN A 77 -4.42 21.46 -9.29
C ASN A 77 -3.71 21.37 -7.94
N LEU A 78 -2.43 20.91 -7.93
CA LEU A 78 -1.65 20.74 -6.70
C LEU A 78 -1.35 22.05 -5.96
N ALA A 79 -1.40 23.21 -6.63
CA ALA A 79 -1.20 24.48 -5.95
C ALA A 79 -2.39 24.89 -5.07
N THR A 80 -3.60 24.50 -5.47
CA THR A 80 -4.86 24.94 -4.81
C THR A 80 -5.64 23.79 -4.18
N GLY A 81 -5.36 22.54 -4.55
CA GLY A 81 -6.15 21.36 -4.19
C GLY A 81 -7.45 21.21 -4.99
N ALA A 82 -7.68 22.06 -6.00
CA ALA A 82 -8.86 21.93 -6.84
C ALA A 82 -8.85 20.60 -7.62
N GLY A 83 -9.96 19.88 -7.60
CA GLY A 83 -10.08 18.55 -8.20
C GLY A 83 -9.83 17.38 -7.24
N LEU A 84 -9.35 17.64 -6.01
CA LEU A 84 -9.24 16.63 -4.95
C LEU A 84 -10.63 16.12 -4.55
N GLN A 85 -10.71 14.85 -4.27
CA GLN A 85 -11.91 14.16 -3.78
C GLN A 85 -11.62 13.48 -2.45
N ARG A 86 -12.67 13.34 -1.62
CA ARG A 86 -12.57 12.64 -0.33
C ARG A 86 -11.98 11.25 -0.49
N GLY A 87 -10.94 10.95 0.28
CA GLY A 87 -10.15 9.73 0.19
C GLY A 87 -8.92 9.82 -0.71
N ASP A 88 -8.71 10.90 -1.45
CA ASP A 88 -7.48 11.06 -2.22
C ASP A 88 -6.26 11.06 -1.31
N VAL A 89 -5.26 10.26 -1.67
CA VAL A 89 -3.97 10.21 -0.98
C VAL A 89 -3.00 11.12 -1.69
N LEU A 90 -2.57 12.16 -0.97
CA LEU A 90 -1.53 13.09 -1.38
C LEU A 90 -0.18 12.48 -0.99
N LEU A 91 0.73 12.35 -1.92
CA LEU A 91 2.00 11.68 -1.69
C LEU A 91 3.18 12.52 -2.21
N ASN A 92 4.14 12.76 -1.33
CA ASN A 92 5.51 13.03 -1.69
C ASN A 92 6.35 11.80 -1.38
N HIS A 93 6.96 11.20 -2.40
CA HIS A 93 7.66 9.92 -2.29
C HIS A 93 8.79 9.89 -1.27
N THR A 94 9.38 11.04 -0.96
CA THR A 94 10.58 11.13 -0.12
C THR A 94 10.32 11.60 1.29
N SER A 95 9.19 12.27 1.53
CA SER A 95 9.07 13.01 2.79
C SER A 95 7.71 12.92 3.48
N HIS A 96 6.58 12.92 2.76
CA HIS A 96 5.29 13.09 3.42
C HIS A 96 4.11 12.51 2.66
N THR A 97 3.05 12.19 3.40
CA THR A 97 1.75 11.82 2.83
C THR A 97 0.61 12.32 3.70
N ALA A 98 -0.54 12.56 3.08
CA ALA A 98 -1.77 12.99 3.73
C ALA A 98 -2.98 12.41 3.00
N MET A 99 -4.14 12.41 3.65
CA MET A 99 -5.41 12.04 3.03
C MET A 99 -6.32 13.26 2.94
N PHE A 100 -6.87 13.52 1.76
CA PHE A 100 -7.88 14.55 1.59
C PHE A 100 -9.23 14.04 2.13
N VAL A 101 -9.77 14.73 3.14
CA VAL A 101 -11.01 14.31 3.81
C VAL A 101 -12.23 15.12 3.40
N GLY A 102 -12.08 15.97 2.39
CA GLY A 102 -13.15 16.82 1.86
C GLY A 102 -13.10 18.25 2.38
N ASN A 103 -13.96 19.12 1.82
CA ASN A 103 -14.11 20.53 2.24
C ASN A 103 -12.78 21.31 2.35
N GLY A 104 -11.85 21.08 1.41
CA GLY A 104 -10.54 21.73 1.43
C GLY A 104 -9.63 21.30 2.59
N THR A 105 -9.93 20.18 3.25
CA THR A 105 -9.24 19.71 4.45
C THR A 105 -8.47 18.41 4.18
N ILE A 106 -7.28 18.30 4.77
CA ILE A 106 -6.47 17.08 4.82
C ILE A 106 -6.33 16.61 6.26
N ALA A 107 -6.20 15.27 6.42
CA ALA A 107 -5.78 14.62 7.64
C ALA A 107 -4.35 14.08 7.45
N HIS A 108 -3.47 14.34 8.40
CA HIS A 108 -2.11 13.84 8.38
C HIS A 108 -1.49 13.71 9.76
N ALA A 109 -0.53 12.81 9.92
CA ALA A 109 0.39 12.81 11.05
C ALA A 109 1.64 13.62 10.64
N SER A 110 2.07 14.56 11.45
CA SER A 110 3.04 15.59 11.06
C SER A 110 4.39 15.47 11.78
N ILE A 111 4.41 15.73 13.08
CA ILE A 111 5.64 15.83 13.86
C ILE A 111 5.26 15.72 15.36
N ASN A 112 6.15 15.21 16.20
CA ASN A 112 5.91 15.10 17.64
C ASN A 112 6.00 16.45 18.38
N GLU A 113 5.71 16.46 19.68
CA GLU A 113 5.70 17.64 20.55
C GLU A 113 7.05 18.35 20.63
N HIS A 114 8.14 17.65 20.33
CA HIS A 114 9.51 18.22 20.33
C HIS A 114 9.93 18.75 18.97
N GLY A 115 9.05 18.70 17.96
CA GLY A 115 9.40 19.06 16.60
C GLY A 115 10.30 18.03 15.89
N GLY A 116 10.32 16.79 16.40
CA GLY A 116 11.09 15.67 15.86
C GLY A 116 10.22 14.59 15.24
N THR A 117 10.88 13.55 14.73
CA THR A 117 10.20 12.40 14.10
C THR A 117 10.21 11.14 14.98
N THR A 118 11.02 11.14 16.02
CA THR A 118 11.17 10.05 16.99
C THR A 118 11.36 10.62 18.39
N GLY A 119 11.12 9.81 19.42
CA GLY A 119 11.39 10.16 20.81
C GLY A 119 10.35 11.08 21.44
N GLY A 120 9.18 11.22 20.84
CA GLY A 120 8.01 11.85 21.46
C GLY A 120 7.39 10.95 22.52
N GLN A 121 6.50 11.51 23.30
CA GLN A 121 5.66 10.76 24.22
C GLN A 121 4.52 10.11 23.44
N SER A 122 3.99 9.00 23.94
CA SER A 122 2.81 8.38 23.31
C SER A 122 1.58 9.27 23.47
N GLY A 123 0.79 9.38 22.42
CA GLY A 123 -0.34 10.29 22.30
C GLY A 123 0.07 11.66 21.76
N ASP A 124 -0.92 12.50 21.46
CA ASP A 124 -0.72 13.87 20.93
C ASP A 124 -0.75 14.88 22.07
N GLN A 125 0.41 15.43 22.44
CA GLN A 125 0.57 16.43 23.48
C GLN A 125 0.25 17.85 23.00
N THR A 126 0.19 18.06 21.69
CA THR A 126 0.04 19.38 21.07
C THR A 126 -1.33 19.60 20.43
N GLY A 127 -2.10 18.53 20.20
CA GLY A 127 -3.31 18.53 19.38
C GLY A 127 -3.02 18.78 17.89
N ARG A 128 -1.77 18.54 17.45
CA ARG A 128 -1.31 18.82 16.08
C ARG A 128 -0.39 17.74 15.51
N GLU A 129 -0.08 16.73 16.29
CA GLU A 129 0.78 15.62 15.83
C GLU A 129 0.07 14.79 14.79
N ILE A 130 -1.21 14.47 15.04
CA ILE A 130 -2.13 13.95 14.04
C ILE A 130 -3.32 14.90 13.98
N CYS A 131 -3.50 15.60 12.87
CA CYS A 131 -4.48 16.66 12.84
C CYS A 131 -5.21 16.80 11.50
N LEU A 132 -6.36 17.48 11.58
CA LEU A 132 -7.06 18.04 10.43
C LEU A 132 -6.54 19.46 10.19
N ARG A 133 -6.23 19.79 8.96
CA ARG A 133 -5.87 21.15 8.58
C ARG A 133 -6.34 21.48 7.16
N SER A 134 -6.43 22.77 6.84
CA SER A 134 -6.69 23.21 5.48
C SER A 134 -5.60 22.68 4.53
N TYR A 135 -6.03 22.32 3.32
CA TYR A 135 -5.10 21.98 2.25
C TYR A 135 -4.02 23.08 2.10
N TYR A 136 -2.80 22.69 1.88
CA TYR A 136 -1.69 23.61 1.59
C TYR A 136 -0.83 23.05 0.47
N ASN A 137 -0.19 23.98 -0.25
CA ASN A 137 0.70 23.62 -1.34
C ASN A 137 2.02 23.07 -0.77
N TYR A 138 2.04 21.76 -0.54
CA TYR A 138 3.23 20.98 -0.26
C TYR A 138 3.78 20.44 -1.60
N PRO A 139 5.07 20.14 -1.75
CA PRO A 139 5.59 19.57 -3.00
C PRO A 139 5.09 18.13 -3.21
N TRP A 140 3.79 17.98 -3.36
CA TRP A 140 3.16 16.69 -3.67
C TRP A 140 3.62 16.19 -5.05
N ASN A 141 4.06 14.95 -5.14
CA ASN A 141 4.45 14.34 -6.41
C ASN A 141 3.26 13.67 -7.09
N VAL A 142 2.33 13.11 -6.29
CA VAL A 142 1.27 12.25 -6.78
C VAL A 142 0.01 12.44 -5.95
N VAL A 143 -1.13 12.29 -6.63
CA VAL A 143 -2.45 12.10 -6.01
C VAL A 143 -2.99 10.73 -6.43
N LEU A 144 -3.23 9.86 -5.46
CA LEU A 144 -3.78 8.53 -5.67
C LEU A 144 -5.24 8.48 -5.24
N ARG A 145 -6.13 8.08 -6.14
CA ARG A 145 -7.57 7.93 -5.92
C ARG A 145 -7.99 6.48 -5.96
N TYR A 146 -8.70 6.02 -4.95
CA TYR A 146 -9.25 4.66 -4.93
C TYR A 146 -10.41 4.55 -5.91
N ALA A 147 -10.28 3.69 -6.92
CA ALA A 147 -11.24 3.51 -7.99
C ALA A 147 -12.12 2.25 -7.84
N LYS A 148 -11.76 1.32 -6.96
CA LYS A 148 -12.40 0.00 -6.83
C LYS A 148 -13.61 0.03 -5.90
N GLY A 149 -14.55 0.93 -6.09
CA GLY A 149 -15.74 1.06 -5.24
C GLY A 149 -16.77 2.03 -5.79
N ALA A 150 -16.54 2.57 -6.98
CA ALA A 150 -17.50 3.45 -7.63
C ALA A 150 -18.66 2.71 -8.35
N ALA A 151 -18.74 1.38 -8.24
CA ALA A 151 -19.70 0.54 -8.96
C ALA A 151 -20.44 -0.48 -8.08
N GLU A 152 -20.65 -0.20 -6.78
CA GLU A 152 -21.61 -1.01 -6.01
C GLU A 152 -22.75 -0.16 -5.53
N LYS A 153 -23.87 -0.24 -6.31
CA LYS A 153 -25.22 0.13 -5.88
C LYS A 153 -25.65 -0.86 -4.78
N PRO A 154 -26.40 -0.43 -3.75
CA PRO A 154 -26.84 -1.36 -2.71
C PRO A 154 -27.74 -2.42 -3.33
N GLU A 155 -27.36 -3.65 -3.29
CA GLU A 155 -28.26 -4.77 -3.50
C GLU A 155 -28.93 -5.14 -2.18
N GLU A 156 -30.24 -5.12 -2.24
CA GLU A 156 -31.21 -5.52 -1.25
C GLU A 156 -31.11 -7.02 -1.00
N ASP A 157 -31.23 -7.41 0.27
CA ASP A 157 -31.28 -8.79 0.74
C ASP A 157 -32.23 -9.66 -0.08
N THR A 158 -31.70 -10.54 -0.91
CA THR A 158 -32.39 -11.76 -1.28
C THR A 158 -31.38 -12.91 -1.27
N LYS A 159 -31.55 -13.82 -0.30
CA LYS A 159 -30.88 -15.10 -0.20
C LYS A 159 -31.14 -15.93 -1.46
N PRO A 160 -30.16 -16.29 -2.25
CA PRO A 160 -30.28 -17.34 -3.23
C PRO A 160 -29.76 -18.66 -2.67
N SER A 161 -30.60 -19.68 -2.87
CA SER A 161 -30.22 -21.06 -2.83
C SER A 161 -29.02 -21.34 -3.73
N ALA A 162 -28.13 -22.21 -3.26
CA ALA A 162 -26.95 -22.63 -3.99
C ALA A 162 -27.31 -23.09 -5.42
N PRO A 163 -26.58 -22.60 -6.41
CA PRO A 163 -26.39 -23.30 -7.66
C PRO A 163 -24.96 -23.81 -7.79
N ASP A 164 -24.90 -24.98 -8.39
CA ASP A 164 -23.73 -25.68 -8.89
C ASP A 164 -22.49 -24.86 -9.08
N VAL A 165 -21.43 -25.25 -8.38
CA VAL A 165 -20.06 -24.86 -8.66
C VAL A 165 -19.74 -25.31 -10.08
N PRO A 166 -19.48 -24.40 -11.04
CA PRO A 166 -18.74 -24.80 -12.20
C PRO A 166 -17.36 -25.19 -11.67
N GLN A 167 -17.03 -26.46 -11.84
CA GLN A 167 -15.67 -26.93 -11.66
C GLN A 167 -14.75 -25.93 -12.37
N VAL A 168 -13.97 -25.18 -11.59
CA VAL A 168 -12.79 -24.50 -12.10
C VAL A 168 -11.93 -25.61 -12.65
N GLN A 169 -12.14 -25.85 -13.93
CA GLN A 169 -11.26 -26.67 -14.71
C GLN A 169 -9.88 -26.04 -14.51
N THR A 170 -9.09 -26.69 -13.67
CA THR A 170 -7.67 -26.40 -13.48
C THR A 170 -7.07 -26.49 -14.87
N CYS A 171 -7.07 -25.37 -15.58
CA CYS A 171 -6.15 -25.20 -16.68
C CYS A 171 -4.77 -25.31 -16.06
N MET A 172 -4.27 -26.51 -15.98
CA MET A 172 -2.87 -26.79 -15.94
C MET A 172 -2.29 -26.20 -17.22
N VAL A 173 -2.08 -24.88 -17.21
CA VAL A 173 -1.09 -24.30 -18.11
C VAL A 173 0.23 -24.78 -17.54
N SER A 174 0.63 -25.97 -17.96
CA SER A 174 2.02 -26.40 -17.97
C SER A 174 2.78 -25.56 -19.00
N ALA A 175 2.60 -24.26 -18.94
CA ALA A 175 3.51 -23.29 -19.50
C ALA A 175 4.74 -23.36 -18.60
N LYS A 176 5.74 -24.08 -19.07
CA LYS A 176 7.05 -24.18 -18.46
C LYS A 176 7.57 -22.76 -18.31
N MET A 177 7.41 -22.17 -17.07
CA MET A 177 7.98 -20.85 -16.82
C MET A 177 9.46 -20.91 -17.18
N PRO A 178 9.96 -19.91 -17.92
CA PRO A 178 11.38 -19.86 -18.23
C PRO A 178 12.20 -19.73 -16.94
N VAL A 179 13.43 -20.13 -16.97
CA VAL A 179 14.40 -19.79 -15.93
C VAL A 179 14.53 -18.26 -15.92
N LEU A 180 14.45 -17.66 -14.74
CA LEU A 180 14.53 -16.21 -14.58
C LEU A 180 15.75 -15.82 -13.73
N GLN A 181 16.48 -14.81 -14.19
CA GLN A 181 17.72 -14.35 -13.57
C GLN A 181 17.91 -12.84 -13.73
N TYR A 182 18.92 -12.31 -13.11
CA TYR A 182 19.27 -10.89 -13.19
C TYR A 182 19.36 -10.41 -14.64
N GLY A 183 18.67 -9.29 -14.93
CA GLY A 183 18.59 -8.67 -16.25
C GLY A 183 17.38 -9.08 -17.07
N ASP A 184 16.66 -10.14 -16.69
CA ASP A 184 15.42 -10.54 -17.37
C ASP A 184 14.31 -9.53 -17.15
N LYS A 185 13.38 -9.44 -18.11
CA LYS A 185 12.24 -8.51 -18.06
C LYS A 185 10.95 -9.16 -18.55
N GLY A 186 9.83 -8.60 -18.09
CA GLY A 186 8.51 -8.95 -18.61
C GLY A 186 7.61 -9.64 -17.61
N ILE A 187 6.54 -10.26 -18.14
CA ILE A 187 5.43 -10.76 -17.32
C ILE A 187 5.84 -11.87 -16.35
N TYR A 188 6.75 -12.76 -16.73
CA TYR A 188 7.20 -13.84 -15.87
C TYR A 188 8.05 -13.34 -14.70
N VAL A 189 8.87 -12.30 -14.92
CA VAL A 189 9.60 -11.62 -13.84
C VAL A 189 8.62 -10.96 -12.88
N LYS A 190 7.61 -10.28 -13.40
CA LYS A 190 6.56 -9.65 -12.58
C LYS A 190 5.80 -10.67 -11.72
N ILE A 191 5.47 -11.84 -12.29
CA ILE A 191 4.82 -12.93 -11.54
C ILE A 191 5.75 -13.44 -10.42
N LEU A 192 7.03 -13.66 -10.71
CA LEU A 192 8.01 -14.07 -9.71
C LEU A 192 8.12 -13.05 -8.58
N GLN A 193 8.22 -11.76 -8.91
CA GLN A 193 8.26 -10.68 -7.92
C GLN A 193 7.01 -10.65 -7.04
N GLN A 194 5.82 -10.80 -7.63
CA GLN A 194 4.56 -10.88 -6.88
C GLN A 194 4.54 -12.05 -5.89
N LEU A 195 5.03 -13.21 -6.31
CA LEU A 195 5.14 -14.38 -5.46
C LEU A 195 6.15 -14.17 -4.32
N LEU A 196 7.33 -13.62 -4.60
CA LEU A 196 8.32 -13.27 -3.58
C LEU A 196 7.75 -12.32 -2.55
N ILE A 197 7.10 -11.25 -3.00
CA ILE A 197 6.45 -10.26 -2.13
C ILE A 197 5.35 -10.93 -1.28
N SER A 198 4.52 -11.79 -1.86
CA SER A 198 3.47 -12.52 -1.11
C SER A 198 4.02 -13.46 -0.02
N LYS A 199 5.25 -13.94 -0.20
CA LYS A 199 5.97 -14.76 0.78
C LYS A 199 6.81 -13.93 1.76
N GLY A 200 6.73 -12.58 1.70
CA GLY A 200 7.41 -11.65 2.61
C GLY A 200 8.79 -11.17 2.16
N PHE A 201 9.21 -11.46 0.93
CA PHE A 201 10.50 -11.04 0.39
C PHE A 201 10.33 -9.83 -0.54
N SER A 202 10.81 -8.67 -0.10
CA SER A 202 10.66 -7.41 -0.84
C SER A 202 11.56 -7.36 -2.07
N CYS A 203 10.95 -7.09 -3.23
CA CYS A 203 11.70 -6.85 -4.48
C CYS A 203 12.15 -5.39 -4.64
N GLY A 204 12.23 -4.64 -3.54
CA GLY A 204 12.71 -3.27 -3.52
C GLY A 204 11.65 -2.24 -3.89
N TRP A 205 12.12 -1.04 -4.19
CA TRP A 205 11.31 0.17 -4.41
C TRP A 205 10.21 0.03 -5.46
N TRP A 206 10.52 -0.62 -6.58
CA TRP A 206 9.60 -0.75 -7.71
C TRP A 206 8.63 -1.91 -7.57
N GLY A 207 8.78 -2.74 -6.52
CA GLY A 207 7.94 -3.89 -6.27
C GLY A 207 7.97 -4.88 -7.43
N ALA A 208 6.80 -5.29 -7.89
CA ALA A 208 6.64 -6.19 -9.03
C ALA A 208 6.56 -5.41 -10.35
N ASP A 209 7.66 -4.80 -10.75
CA ASP A 209 7.77 -3.96 -11.96
C ASP A 209 8.02 -4.76 -13.25
N GLY A 210 8.42 -6.03 -13.12
CA GLY A 210 8.77 -6.88 -14.24
C GLY A 210 10.21 -6.71 -14.74
N ASP A 211 11.07 -6.03 -13.97
CA ASP A 211 12.50 -5.94 -14.21
C ASP A 211 13.27 -6.72 -13.13
N PHE A 212 14.00 -7.77 -13.51
CA PHE A 212 14.80 -8.56 -12.57
C PHE A 212 16.09 -7.80 -12.22
N GLY A 213 15.93 -6.75 -11.43
CA GLY A 213 17.02 -5.93 -10.94
C GLY A 213 17.67 -6.48 -9.68
N LYS A 214 18.59 -5.69 -9.13
CA LYS A 214 19.37 -6.05 -7.92
C LYS A 214 18.48 -6.43 -6.72
N GLN A 215 17.36 -5.75 -6.54
CA GLN A 215 16.46 -5.99 -5.41
C GLN A 215 15.69 -7.30 -5.57
N THR A 216 15.26 -7.65 -6.78
CA THR A 216 14.66 -8.94 -7.09
C THR A 216 15.67 -10.08 -6.87
N GLN A 217 16.94 -9.86 -7.25
CA GLN A 217 18.02 -10.80 -7.01
C GLN A 217 18.20 -11.09 -5.52
N ILE A 218 18.24 -10.05 -4.69
CA ILE A 218 18.37 -10.17 -3.22
C ILE A 218 17.16 -10.93 -2.65
N ALA A 219 15.95 -10.53 -3.02
CA ALA A 219 14.72 -11.16 -2.56
C ALA A 219 14.67 -12.67 -2.89
N LEU A 220 15.08 -13.03 -4.10
CA LEU A 220 15.11 -14.42 -4.54
C LEU A 220 16.16 -15.21 -3.77
N HIS A 221 17.35 -14.65 -3.56
CA HIS A 221 18.43 -15.25 -2.78
C HIS A 221 17.96 -15.57 -1.35
N GLU A 222 17.36 -14.60 -0.68
CA GLU A 222 16.86 -14.78 0.68
C GLU A 222 15.71 -15.79 0.73
N TYR A 223 14.82 -15.79 -0.25
CA TYR A 223 13.77 -16.80 -0.38
C TYR A 223 14.36 -18.20 -0.52
N GLN A 224 15.30 -18.40 -1.44
CA GLN A 224 15.97 -19.69 -1.65
C GLN A 224 16.63 -20.17 -0.37
N LYS A 225 17.37 -19.31 0.32
CA LYS A 225 18.00 -19.59 1.60
C LYS A 225 16.98 -20.00 2.67
N SER A 226 15.83 -19.31 2.74
CA SER A 226 14.77 -19.61 3.71
C SER A 226 14.11 -20.98 3.47
N LYS A 227 14.19 -21.49 2.23
CA LYS A 227 13.65 -22.78 1.82
C LYS A 227 14.70 -23.91 1.78
N GLY A 228 15.94 -23.61 2.15
CA GLY A 228 17.05 -24.58 2.07
C GLY A 228 17.41 -24.96 0.64
N LEU A 229 17.08 -24.12 -0.34
CA LEU A 229 17.48 -24.29 -1.74
C LEU A 229 18.88 -23.71 -1.96
N GLU A 230 19.49 -24.08 -3.09
CA GLU A 230 20.70 -23.41 -3.55
C GLU A 230 20.39 -21.92 -3.80
N ALA A 231 21.09 -21.03 -3.08
CA ALA A 231 20.85 -19.59 -3.12
C ALA A 231 21.68 -18.93 -4.22
N ASP A 232 21.43 -19.36 -5.47
CA ASP A 232 22.11 -18.90 -6.68
C ASP A 232 21.49 -17.65 -7.31
N SER A 233 20.35 -17.19 -6.76
CA SER A 233 19.56 -16.07 -7.30
C SER A 233 19.02 -16.32 -8.72
N VAL A 234 18.86 -17.59 -9.10
CA VAL A 234 18.22 -17.99 -10.36
C VAL A 234 16.92 -18.72 -10.06
N ALA A 235 15.82 -18.25 -10.59
CA ALA A 235 14.53 -18.91 -10.44
C ALA A 235 14.41 -20.07 -11.44
N GLY A 236 15.11 -21.15 -11.16
CA GLY A 236 15.03 -22.43 -11.89
C GLY A 236 13.83 -23.28 -11.43
N SER A 237 13.72 -24.49 -11.99
CA SER A 237 12.58 -25.39 -11.75
C SER A 237 12.34 -25.70 -10.27
N GLN A 238 13.40 -25.90 -9.47
CA GLN A 238 13.29 -26.18 -8.04
C GLN A 238 12.73 -24.96 -7.28
N THR A 239 13.26 -23.78 -7.55
CA THR A 239 12.80 -22.53 -6.95
C THR A 239 11.36 -22.21 -7.34
N LEU A 240 11.02 -22.38 -8.62
CA LEU A 240 9.66 -22.16 -9.11
C LEU A 240 8.67 -23.16 -8.50
N SER A 241 9.04 -24.43 -8.39
CA SER A 241 8.21 -25.43 -7.71
C SER A 241 7.98 -25.07 -6.25
N ALA A 242 9.00 -24.62 -5.54
CA ALA A 242 8.90 -24.24 -4.13
C ALA A 242 8.04 -22.98 -3.93
N ILE A 243 8.15 -21.98 -4.82
CA ILE A 243 7.43 -20.71 -4.64
C ILE A 243 5.93 -20.83 -4.97
N PHE A 244 5.55 -21.75 -5.87
CA PHE A 244 4.18 -22.07 -6.21
C PHE A 244 3.50 -23.02 -5.21
N SER A 245 4.25 -23.71 -4.36
CA SER A 245 3.69 -24.55 -3.29
C SER A 245 3.04 -23.69 -2.22
N ILE A 246 1.78 -24.02 -1.91
CA ILE A 246 0.94 -23.35 -0.90
C ILE A 246 1.39 -23.77 0.51
#